data_1bc49a582d0b129662e771177ff22024
#
_entry.id   1bc49a582d0b129662e771177ff22024
#
_cell.length_a   1.000
_cell.length_b   1.000
_cell.length_c   1.000
_cell.angle_alpha   90.00
_cell.angle_beta   90.00
_cell.angle_gamma   90.00
#
_symmetry.space_group_name_H-M   'P 1'
#
loop_
_entity.id
_entity.type
_entity.pdbx_description
1 polymer ?
#
loop_
_entity_poly.entity_id
_entity_poly.type
_entity_poly.pdbx_seq_one_letter_code
_entity_poly.pdbx_strand_id
1 'polypeptide(L)'
;MGADIAPGVPADLPPVVERHGQVVAAGDQRATLADFRPDRIGQLVASAALPDRMSGSEVLSIAPGDGGLMTAHIRYSGVDGERIVLRSRWIRLPQGWRVSDVRNVPDTPPVLAPVELDGLDAPHWAAAREGELRIQRCGGCGEWIWAPRPICPACHGFDLDWPVVAPEGRIFSWTRTWQPFAPEVRGHLPYVVVLVELPAAGGRRVLGVLRDADGADIRIGLPVRGDFDPPASPAAVPLLRWRIS
;
A
#
# COMPACT_ATOMS: atom_id res chain seq x y z
N MET A 1 11.38 19.22 -16.81
CA MET A 1 10.49 18.40 -17.66
C MET A 1 9.08 18.83 -17.31
N GLY A 2 8.18 19.15 -18.29
CA GLY A 2 6.82 19.53 -17.98
C GLY A 2 5.99 18.36 -17.45
N ALA A 3 4.93 18.66 -16.70
CA ALA A 3 4.00 17.62 -16.19
C ALA A 3 3.37 16.84 -17.36
N ASP A 4 3.17 15.53 -17.17
CA ASP A 4 2.42 14.68 -18.09
C ASP A 4 0.92 14.93 -17.88
N ILE A 5 0.28 15.62 -18.81
CA ILE A 5 -1.14 15.96 -18.74
C ILE A 5 -1.90 15.08 -19.75
N ALA A 6 -2.68 14.15 -19.24
CA ALA A 6 -3.45 13.22 -20.07
C ALA A 6 -4.61 13.92 -20.81
N PRO A 7 -5.05 13.41 -21.97
CA PRO A 7 -6.26 13.86 -22.64
C PRO A 7 -7.49 13.80 -21.72
N GLY A 8 -8.36 14.81 -21.81
CA GLY A 8 -9.58 14.91 -21.00
C GLY A 8 -9.41 15.66 -19.67
N VAL A 9 -8.21 16.13 -19.35
CA VAL A 9 -8.00 17.02 -18.20
C VAL A 9 -8.50 18.43 -18.54
N PRO A 10 -9.40 19.03 -17.73
CA PRO A 10 -9.85 20.40 -17.92
C PRO A 10 -8.70 21.41 -17.85
N ALA A 11 -8.65 22.36 -18.79
CA ALA A 11 -7.54 23.31 -18.93
C ALA A 11 -7.34 24.23 -17.70
N ASP A 12 -8.36 24.39 -16.88
CA ASP A 12 -8.30 25.21 -15.65
C ASP A 12 -7.77 24.45 -14.43
N LEU A 13 -7.56 23.13 -14.52
CA LEU A 13 -7.06 22.33 -13.39
C LEU A 13 -5.53 22.41 -13.21
N PRO A 14 -4.68 22.24 -14.26
CA PRO A 14 -3.23 22.20 -14.07
C PRO A 14 -2.65 23.40 -13.31
N PRO A 15 -3.04 24.66 -13.59
CA PRO A 15 -2.55 25.80 -12.81
C PRO A 15 -2.94 25.74 -11.32
N VAL A 16 -4.11 25.16 -11.02
CA VAL A 16 -4.57 25.00 -9.63
C VAL A 16 -3.73 23.97 -8.90
N VAL A 17 -3.42 22.83 -9.56
CA VAL A 17 -2.57 21.78 -9.00
C VAL A 17 -1.14 22.28 -8.77
N GLU A 18 -0.57 23.01 -9.73
CA GLU A 18 0.77 23.62 -9.58
C GLU A 18 0.83 24.58 -8.40
N ARG A 19 -0.12 25.52 -8.33
CA ARG A 19 -0.21 26.47 -7.22
C ARG A 19 -0.35 25.73 -5.88
N HIS A 20 -1.20 24.72 -5.82
CA HIS A 20 -1.36 23.90 -4.62
C HIS A 20 -0.04 23.25 -4.18
N GLY A 21 0.68 22.63 -5.09
CA GLY A 21 1.99 22.06 -4.81
C GLY A 21 2.98 23.09 -4.23
N GLN A 22 3.04 24.27 -4.81
CA GLN A 22 3.90 25.36 -4.34
C GLN A 22 3.50 25.87 -2.95
N VAL A 23 2.21 26.02 -2.68
CA VAL A 23 1.66 26.44 -1.39
C VAL A 23 1.98 25.43 -0.28
N VAL A 24 1.83 24.14 -0.59
CA VAL A 24 2.19 23.05 0.34
C VAL A 24 3.71 23.07 0.60
N ALA A 25 4.53 23.18 -0.45
CA ALA A 25 5.99 23.22 -0.33
C ALA A 25 6.48 24.44 0.46
N ALA A 26 5.78 25.56 0.36
CA ALA A 26 6.06 26.77 1.14
C ALA A 26 5.64 26.67 2.61
N GLY A 27 4.92 25.61 3.01
CA GLY A 27 4.41 25.44 4.38
C GLY A 27 3.23 26.38 4.71
N ASP A 28 2.58 26.98 3.72
CA ASP A 28 1.39 27.81 3.94
C ASP A 28 0.17 26.93 4.24
N GLN A 29 0.03 26.58 5.51
CA GLN A 29 -1.04 25.73 5.99
C GLN A 29 -2.44 26.30 5.67
N ARG A 30 -2.63 27.62 5.81
CA ARG A 30 -3.93 28.24 5.57
C ARG A 30 -4.35 28.11 4.11
N ALA A 31 -3.45 28.41 3.19
CA ALA A 31 -3.72 28.30 1.75
C ALA A 31 -3.87 26.82 1.32
N THR A 32 -3.08 25.91 1.89
CA THR A 32 -3.22 24.47 1.67
C THR A 32 -4.61 23.96 2.07
N LEU A 33 -5.09 24.32 3.28
CA LEU A 33 -6.40 23.90 3.75
C LEU A 33 -7.55 24.48 2.96
N ALA A 34 -7.37 25.68 2.37
CA ALA A 34 -8.37 26.29 1.50
C ALA A 34 -8.63 25.51 0.21
N ASP A 35 -7.66 24.71 -0.24
CA ASP A 35 -7.83 23.84 -1.41
C ASP A 35 -8.50 22.49 -1.08
N PHE A 36 -8.68 22.16 0.20
CA PHE A 36 -9.29 20.91 0.61
C PHE A 36 -10.83 21.01 0.66
N ARG A 37 -11.48 19.88 0.50
CA ARG A 37 -12.91 19.79 0.81
C ARG A 37 -13.14 20.06 2.30
N PRO A 38 -14.00 21.02 2.67
CA PRO A 38 -14.18 21.42 4.08
C PRO A 38 -14.62 20.28 5.00
N ASP A 39 -15.44 19.35 4.48
CA ASP A 39 -15.96 18.20 5.21
C ASP A 39 -14.93 17.08 5.43
N ARG A 40 -13.72 17.19 4.85
CA ARG A 40 -12.68 16.14 4.91
C ARG A 40 -11.32 16.63 5.38
N ILE A 41 -11.18 17.88 5.80
CA ILE A 41 -9.89 18.48 6.15
C ILE A 41 -9.10 17.61 7.14
N GLY A 42 -9.72 17.22 8.26
CA GLY A 42 -9.03 16.42 9.28
C GLY A 42 -8.52 15.07 8.75
N GLN A 43 -9.31 14.41 7.90
CA GLN A 43 -8.93 13.15 7.28
C GLN A 43 -7.78 13.35 6.27
N LEU A 44 -7.85 14.39 5.44
CA LEU A 44 -6.84 14.66 4.42
C LEU A 44 -5.48 15.00 5.04
N VAL A 45 -5.47 15.82 6.08
CA VAL A 45 -4.22 16.16 6.80
C VAL A 45 -3.59 14.92 7.44
N ALA A 46 -4.40 14.01 7.98
CA ALA A 46 -3.91 12.79 8.61
C ALA A 46 -3.43 11.72 7.60
N SER A 47 -3.82 11.84 6.32
CA SER A 47 -3.58 10.78 5.31
C SER A 47 -2.33 10.96 4.46
N ALA A 48 -1.59 12.06 4.63
CA ALA A 48 -0.40 12.36 3.86
C ALA A 48 0.81 12.65 4.76
N ALA A 49 1.93 12.01 4.45
CA ALA A 49 3.23 12.36 5.01
C ALA A 49 3.98 13.23 3.99
N LEU A 50 4.68 14.23 4.50
CA LEU A 50 5.52 15.15 3.73
C LEU A 50 6.92 15.19 4.36
N PRO A 51 7.96 15.61 3.62
CA PRO A 51 9.26 15.89 4.21
C PRO A 51 9.12 16.94 5.33
N ASP A 52 9.87 16.77 6.42
CA ASP A 52 9.82 17.69 7.57
C ASP A 52 10.20 19.13 7.18
N ARG A 53 11.13 19.27 6.23
CA ARG A 53 11.58 20.55 5.67
C ARG A 53 11.58 20.46 4.16
N MET A 54 10.63 21.09 3.51
CA MET A 54 10.49 21.05 2.06
C MET A 54 11.36 22.08 1.36
N SER A 55 11.88 21.71 0.19
CA SER A 55 12.65 22.58 -0.72
C SER A 55 11.90 22.91 -2.02
N GLY A 56 10.84 22.18 -2.36
CA GLY A 56 10.04 22.43 -3.54
C GLY A 56 9.02 21.33 -3.84
N SER A 57 8.24 21.58 -4.91
CA SER A 57 7.28 20.65 -5.46
C SER A 57 7.35 20.60 -6.98
N GLU A 58 6.97 19.47 -7.55
CA GLU A 58 6.90 19.24 -9.00
C GLU A 58 5.66 18.42 -9.31
N VAL A 59 4.81 18.90 -10.21
CA VAL A 59 3.67 18.13 -10.72
C VAL A 59 4.21 17.13 -11.74
N LEU A 60 4.00 15.83 -11.47
CA LEU A 60 4.46 14.75 -12.33
C LEU A 60 3.44 14.42 -13.41
N SER A 61 2.18 14.26 -13.02
CA SER A 61 1.10 13.91 -13.95
C SER A 61 -0.25 14.41 -13.48
N ILE A 62 -1.17 14.63 -14.42
CA ILE A 62 -2.59 14.87 -14.17
C ILE A 62 -3.39 14.03 -15.17
N ALA A 63 -4.36 13.26 -14.71
CA ALA A 63 -5.18 12.38 -15.53
C ALA A 63 -6.63 12.30 -15.03
N PRO A 64 -7.61 11.98 -15.91
CA PRO A 64 -8.93 11.58 -15.46
C PRO A 64 -8.87 10.33 -14.55
N GLY A 65 -9.68 10.34 -13.50
CA GLY A 65 -9.86 9.22 -12.58
C GLY A 65 -11.33 8.78 -12.55
N ASP A 66 -11.60 7.79 -11.71
CA ASP A 66 -12.95 7.25 -11.58
C ASP A 66 -13.95 8.25 -11.00
N GLY A 67 -15.22 8.11 -11.37
CA GLY A 67 -16.32 8.90 -10.81
C GLY A 67 -16.28 10.40 -11.12
N GLY A 68 -15.64 10.80 -12.25
CA GLY A 68 -15.52 12.20 -12.65
C GLY A 68 -14.50 13.01 -11.85
N LEU A 69 -13.67 12.33 -11.05
CA LEU A 69 -12.54 12.96 -10.36
C LEU A 69 -11.34 13.08 -11.29
N MET A 70 -10.47 14.03 -11.00
CA MET A 70 -9.15 14.12 -11.61
C MET A 70 -8.10 13.64 -10.60
N THR A 71 -7.08 12.97 -11.08
CA THR A 71 -5.96 12.48 -10.27
C THR A 71 -4.70 13.24 -10.65
N ALA A 72 -4.00 13.78 -9.66
CA ALA A 72 -2.71 14.42 -9.85
C ALA A 72 -1.65 13.76 -8.97
N HIS A 73 -0.44 13.59 -9.50
CA HIS A 73 0.74 13.17 -8.75
C HIS A 73 1.69 14.35 -8.61
N ILE A 74 2.03 14.67 -7.37
CA ILE A 74 2.92 15.78 -7.03
C ILE A 74 4.08 15.21 -6.21
N ARG A 75 5.30 15.44 -6.67
CA ARG A 75 6.53 15.16 -5.91
C ARG A 75 6.86 16.35 -5.03
N TYR A 76 7.12 16.08 -3.76
CA TYR A 76 7.66 17.02 -2.79
C TYR A 76 9.10 16.62 -2.46
N SER A 77 10.00 17.58 -2.48
CA SER A 77 11.42 17.36 -2.17
C SER A 77 11.77 18.00 -0.84
N GLY A 78 12.48 17.28 0.01
CA GLY A 78 13.05 17.77 1.24
C GLY A 78 14.42 18.45 1.00
N VAL A 79 14.85 19.29 1.94
CA VAL A 79 16.17 19.93 1.90
C VAL A 79 17.33 18.96 2.12
N ASP A 80 17.04 17.79 2.68
CA ASP A 80 17.94 16.67 2.92
C ASP A 80 18.02 15.66 1.76
N GLY A 81 17.26 15.94 0.68
CA GLY A 81 17.17 15.07 -0.49
C GLY A 81 16.05 14.02 -0.43
N GLU A 82 15.28 13.97 0.66
CA GLU A 82 14.08 13.13 0.72
C GLU A 82 13.11 13.51 -0.42
N ARG A 83 12.46 12.50 -1.01
CA ARG A 83 11.44 12.69 -2.05
C ARG A 83 10.20 11.90 -1.72
N ILE A 84 9.07 12.57 -1.70
CA ILE A 84 7.78 11.96 -1.44
C ILE A 84 6.82 12.33 -2.58
N VAL A 85 6.13 11.35 -3.14
CA VAL A 85 5.07 11.59 -4.12
C VAL A 85 3.72 11.46 -3.42
N LEU A 86 2.91 12.48 -3.56
CA LEU A 86 1.50 12.44 -3.16
C LEU A 86 0.63 12.30 -4.41
N ARG A 87 -0.31 11.38 -4.35
CA ARG A 87 -1.43 11.36 -5.25
C ARG A 87 -2.59 12.10 -4.61
N SER A 88 -3.13 13.10 -5.30
CA SER A 88 -4.31 13.85 -4.90
C SER A 88 -5.46 13.61 -5.89
N ARG A 89 -6.68 13.46 -5.38
CA ARG A 89 -7.90 13.44 -6.18
C ARG A 89 -8.62 14.77 -6.08
N TRP A 90 -9.02 15.28 -7.22
CA TRP A 90 -9.62 16.60 -7.36
C TRP A 90 -11.06 16.49 -7.84
N ILE A 91 -11.94 17.22 -7.18
CA ILE A 91 -13.34 17.35 -7.56
C ILE A 91 -13.65 18.81 -7.89
N ARG A 92 -14.46 19.03 -8.91
CA ARG A 92 -14.96 20.35 -9.23
C ARG A 92 -16.22 20.65 -8.44
N LEU A 93 -16.16 21.65 -7.58
CA LEU A 93 -17.29 22.19 -6.83
C LEU A 93 -17.69 23.58 -7.39
N PRO A 94 -18.83 24.15 -6.99
CA PRO A 94 -19.21 25.51 -7.44
C PRO A 94 -18.15 26.57 -7.14
N GLN A 95 -17.36 26.39 -6.06
CA GLN A 95 -16.28 27.27 -5.65
C GLN A 95 -14.93 26.98 -6.31
N GLY A 96 -14.89 26.09 -7.29
CA GLY A 96 -13.67 25.66 -8.00
C GLY A 96 -13.19 24.26 -7.61
N TRP A 97 -11.97 23.93 -8.02
CA TRP A 97 -11.37 22.64 -7.75
C TRP A 97 -10.99 22.47 -6.27
N ARG A 98 -11.27 21.30 -5.72
CA ARG A 98 -10.93 20.93 -4.33
C ARG A 98 -10.33 19.55 -4.27
N VAL A 99 -9.34 19.37 -3.40
CA VAL A 99 -8.78 18.07 -3.05
C VAL A 99 -9.81 17.29 -2.24
N SER A 100 -10.18 16.12 -2.71
CA SER A 100 -11.15 15.23 -2.08
C SER A 100 -10.51 14.00 -1.43
N ASP A 101 -9.29 13.65 -1.86
CA ASP A 101 -8.48 12.56 -1.32
C ASP A 101 -7.00 12.85 -1.57
N VAL A 102 -6.13 12.46 -0.66
CA VAL A 102 -4.68 12.56 -0.79
C VAL A 102 -4.03 11.36 -0.12
N ARG A 103 -2.97 10.84 -0.71
CA ARG A 103 -2.16 9.77 -0.12
C ARG A 103 -0.75 9.75 -0.69
N ASN A 104 0.14 9.16 0.06
CA ASN A 104 1.48 8.88 -0.43
C ASN A 104 1.45 7.77 -1.48
N VAL A 105 2.25 7.97 -2.53
CA VAL A 105 2.53 6.95 -3.54
C VAL A 105 3.95 6.47 -3.29
N PRO A 106 4.17 5.19 -3.02
CA PRO A 106 5.51 4.67 -2.84
C PRO A 106 6.33 4.79 -4.13
N ASP A 107 7.45 5.51 -4.08
CA ASP A 107 8.42 5.49 -5.18
C ASP A 107 9.16 4.14 -5.23
N THR A 108 9.31 3.53 -4.06
CA THR A 108 9.91 2.20 -3.89
C THR A 108 9.18 1.46 -2.77
N PRO A 109 9.08 0.13 -2.82
CA PRO A 109 8.58 -0.65 -1.70
C PRO A 109 9.39 -0.36 -0.42
N PRO A 110 8.75 -0.35 0.77
CA PRO A 110 9.49 -0.16 2.01
C PRO A 110 10.56 -1.24 2.16
N VAL A 111 11.77 -0.81 2.47
CA VAL A 111 12.85 -1.73 2.84
C VAL A 111 12.57 -2.15 4.28
N LEU A 112 12.05 -3.37 4.45
CA LEU A 112 11.88 -3.95 5.76
C LEU A 112 13.19 -4.60 6.22
N ALA A 113 13.39 -4.68 7.53
CA ALA A 113 14.54 -5.38 8.10
C ALA A 113 14.61 -6.83 7.57
N PRO A 114 15.82 -7.37 7.36
CA PRO A 114 15.99 -8.75 6.95
C PRO A 114 15.25 -9.70 7.89
N VAL A 115 14.57 -10.68 7.34
CA VAL A 115 13.98 -11.78 8.11
C VAL A 115 15.07 -12.80 8.36
N GLU A 116 15.27 -13.18 9.61
CA GLU A 116 16.14 -14.30 9.96
C GLU A 116 15.50 -15.61 9.48
N LEU A 117 16.22 -16.36 8.64
CA LEU A 117 15.70 -17.58 8.00
C LEU A 117 16.08 -18.86 8.77
N ASP A 118 16.30 -18.76 10.06
CA ASP A 118 16.65 -19.86 10.97
C ASP A 118 15.48 -20.32 11.86
N GLY A 119 14.33 -19.68 11.74
CA GLY A 119 13.12 -19.98 12.48
C GLY A 119 12.28 -21.11 11.87
N LEU A 120 11.18 -21.42 12.54
CA LEU A 120 10.20 -22.42 12.09
C LEU A 120 9.55 -22.08 10.73
N ASP A 121 9.58 -20.83 10.34
CA ASP A 121 9.04 -20.30 9.10
C ASP A 121 10.10 -20.15 7.98
N ALA A 122 11.33 -20.58 8.21
CA ALA A 122 12.40 -20.51 7.22
C ALA A 122 12.02 -21.11 5.84
N PRO A 123 11.30 -22.25 5.73
CA PRO A 123 10.86 -22.78 4.44
C PRO A 123 9.87 -21.86 3.72
N HIS A 124 9.00 -21.15 4.44
CA HIS A 124 8.09 -20.17 3.86
C HIS A 124 8.87 -19.01 3.23
N TRP A 125 9.83 -18.43 3.96
CA TRP A 125 10.62 -17.32 3.47
C TRP A 125 11.59 -17.69 2.35
N ALA A 126 12.13 -18.91 2.39
CA ALA A 126 12.94 -19.43 1.30
C ALA A 126 12.11 -19.53 0.00
N ALA A 127 10.89 -20.07 0.08
CA ALA A 127 9.98 -20.18 -1.05
C ALA A 127 9.51 -18.82 -1.57
N ALA A 128 9.30 -17.84 -0.69
CA ALA A 128 8.95 -16.47 -1.08
C ALA A 128 10.00 -15.84 -2.02
N ARG A 129 11.28 -16.20 -1.90
CA ARG A 129 12.36 -15.77 -2.81
C ARG A 129 12.21 -16.36 -4.22
N GLU A 130 11.54 -17.49 -4.32
CA GLU A 130 11.21 -18.19 -5.57
C GLU A 130 9.82 -17.78 -6.11
N GLY A 131 9.13 -16.87 -5.41
CA GLY A 131 7.79 -16.41 -5.75
C GLY A 131 6.69 -17.41 -5.39
N GLU A 132 6.99 -18.38 -4.51
CA GLU A 132 6.05 -19.42 -4.08
C GLU A 132 5.49 -19.13 -2.68
N LEU A 133 4.18 -19.35 -2.51
CA LEU A 133 3.54 -19.39 -1.21
C LEU A 133 3.53 -20.83 -0.70
N ARG A 134 4.22 -21.09 0.42
CA ARG A 134 4.18 -22.40 1.09
C ARG A 134 3.60 -22.26 2.48
N ILE A 135 2.67 -23.16 2.78
CA ILE A 135 2.01 -23.26 4.09
C ILE A 135 2.30 -24.63 4.67
N GLN A 136 2.65 -24.67 5.94
CA GLN A 136 2.97 -25.93 6.61
C GLN A 136 1.77 -26.89 6.65
N ARG A 137 2.01 -28.18 6.40
CA ARG A 137 1.00 -29.23 6.43
C ARG A 137 1.54 -30.50 7.10
N CYS A 138 0.74 -31.14 7.93
CA CYS A 138 1.09 -32.42 8.52
C CYS A 138 0.94 -33.54 7.49
N GLY A 139 2.01 -34.32 7.26
CA GLY A 139 2.00 -35.51 6.40
C GLY A 139 1.18 -36.65 7.00
N GLY A 140 1.11 -36.77 8.34
CA GLY A 140 0.40 -37.84 9.03
C GLY A 140 -1.12 -37.69 9.02
N CYS A 141 -1.67 -36.47 9.29
CA CYS A 141 -3.12 -36.26 9.36
C CYS A 141 -3.66 -35.26 8.35
N GLY A 142 -2.80 -34.63 7.57
CA GLY A 142 -3.19 -33.67 6.53
C GLY A 142 -3.60 -32.28 7.03
N GLU A 143 -3.49 -32.01 8.33
CA GLU A 143 -3.82 -30.70 8.92
C GLU A 143 -2.92 -29.59 8.38
N TRP A 144 -3.52 -28.50 7.94
CA TRP A 144 -2.80 -27.29 7.55
C TRP A 144 -2.46 -26.44 8.79
N ILE A 145 -1.26 -25.87 8.84
CA ILE A 145 -0.75 -25.19 10.02
C ILE A 145 -0.21 -23.82 9.63
N TRP A 146 -0.77 -22.76 10.26
CA TRP A 146 -0.31 -21.38 10.13
C TRP A 146 -0.75 -20.57 11.38
N ALA A 147 0.15 -19.89 12.14
CA ALA A 147 1.61 -19.83 11.95
C ALA A 147 2.29 -21.20 12.19
N PRO A 148 3.52 -21.37 11.66
CA PRO A 148 4.23 -22.65 11.74
C PRO A 148 4.40 -23.15 13.17
N ARG A 149 4.43 -24.48 13.34
CA ARG A 149 4.61 -25.16 14.63
C ARG A 149 5.66 -26.25 14.49
N PRO A 150 6.41 -26.57 15.57
CA PRO A 150 7.37 -27.68 15.55
C PRO A 150 6.69 -29.08 15.64
N ILE A 151 5.41 -29.12 15.98
CA ILE A 151 4.60 -30.33 16.14
C ILE A 151 3.18 -30.05 15.63
N CYS A 152 2.55 -31.02 14.99
CA CYS A 152 1.18 -30.91 14.55
C CYS A 152 0.22 -30.69 15.73
N PRO A 153 -0.62 -29.63 15.72
CA PRO A 153 -1.55 -29.37 16.82
C PRO A 153 -2.72 -30.35 16.88
N ALA A 154 -2.98 -31.11 15.80
CA ALA A 154 -4.09 -32.05 15.73
C ALA A 154 -3.71 -33.46 16.12
N CYS A 155 -2.61 -34.02 15.59
CA CYS A 155 -2.22 -35.39 15.84
C CYS A 155 -0.90 -35.56 16.64
N HIS A 156 -0.26 -34.43 16.96
CA HIS A 156 1.02 -34.36 17.67
C HIS A 156 2.20 -35.08 16.96
N GLY A 157 2.06 -35.31 15.63
CA GLY A 157 3.12 -35.86 14.81
C GLY A 157 4.16 -34.81 14.42
N PHE A 158 5.36 -35.26 14.05
CA PHE A 158 6.49 -34.42 13.63
C PHE A 158 6.72 -34.42 12.12
N ASP A 159 5.94 -35.22 11.37
CA ASP A 159 5.99 -35.25 9.92
C ASP A 159 5.30 -34.01 9.35
N LEU A 160 6.08 -32.94 9.18
CA LEU A 160 5.61 -31.63 8.76
C LEU A 160 6.27 -31.24 7.44
N ASP A 161 5.45 -30.98 6.42
CA ASP A 161 5.86 -30.62 5.08
C ASP A 161 5.41 -29.19 4.73
N TRP A 162 5.91 -28.65 3.60
CA TRP A 162 5.67 -27.30 3.15
C TRP A 162 5.22 -27.28 1.67
N PRO A 163 4.04 -27.81 1.35
CA PRO A 163 3.54 -27.79 -0.02
C PRO A 163 3.28 -26.37 -0.51
N VAL A 164 3.45 -26.20 -1.83
CA VAL A 164 3.09 -24.96 -2.53
C VAL A 164 1.58 -24.80 -2.51
N VAL A 165 1.12 -23.60 -2.24
CA VAL A 165 -0.30 -23.22 -2.20
C VAL A 165 -0.52 -22.09 -3.20
N ALA A 166 -1.57 -22.19 -4.02
CA ALA A 166 -1.98 -21.07 -4.86
C ALA A 166 -2.27 -19.83 -4.00
N PRO A 167 -1.66 -18.67 -4.27
CA PRO A 167 -1.88 -17.46 -3.50
C PRO A 167 -3.23 -16.82 -3.89
N GLU A 168 -4.30 -17.55 -3.72
CA GLU A 168 -5.68 -17.12 -4.03
C GLU A 168 -6.56 -17.33 -2.81
N GLY A 169 -7.36 -16.31 -2.48
CA GLY A 169 -8.18 -16.37 -1.29
C GLY A 169 -9.26 -15.30 -1.23
N ARG A 170 -9.78 -15.12 -0.03
CA ARG A 170 -10.80 -14.10 0.25
C ARG A 170 -10.37 -13.27 1.45
N ILE A 171 -10.65 -11.98 1.40
CA ILE A 171 -10.42 -11.09 2.53
C ILE A 171 -11.28 -11.56 3.71
N PHE A 172 -10.63 -12.03 4.77
CA PHE A 172 -11.29 -12.39 6.02
C PHE A 172 -11.44 -11.17 6.93
N SER A 173 -10.43 -10.31 6.97
CA SER A 173 -10.41 -9.07 7.74
C SER A 173 -9.43 -8.09 7.11
N TRP A 174 -9.60 -6.80 7.41
CA TRP A 174 -8.67 -5.77 6.93
C TRP A 174 -8.62 -4.58 7.87
N THR A 175 -7.52 -3.83 7.79
CA THR A 175 -7.37 -2.55 8.46
C THR A 175 -6.64 -1.55 7.56
N ARG A 176 -7.00 -0.27 7.66
CA ARG A 176 -6.30 0.81 6.97
C ARG A 176 -5.48 1.59 7.99
N THR A 177 -4.18 1.66 7.75
CA THR A 177 -3.23 2.31 8.62
C THR A 177 -2.95 3.72 8.12
N TRP A 178 -3.17 4.69 8.98
CA TRP A 178 -3.01 6.13 8.70
C TRP A 178 -1.79 6.72 9.40
N GLN A 179 -1.23 6.00 10.36
CA GLN A 179 -0.10 6.45 11.18
C GLN A 179 1.17 5.67 10.82
N PRO A 180 2.33 6.34 10.72
CA PRO A 180 3.60 5.67 10.51
C PRO A 180 4.09 5.06 11.84
N PHE A 181 3.88 3.75 12.03
CA PHE A 181 4.41 3.04 13.19
C PHE A 181 5.92 2.79 13.11
N ALA A 182 6.50 2.97 11.93
CA ALA A 182 7.93 2.93 11.69
C ALA A 182 8.31 4.02 10.67
N PRO A 183 9.51 4.61 10.77
CA PRO A 183 9.94 5.67 9.84
C PRO A 183 9.87 5.24 8.38
N GLU A 184 10.21 3.99 8.10
CA GLU A 184 10.29 3.40 6.75
C GLU A 184 8.94 3.36 6.03
N VAL A 185 7.84 3.32 6.78
CA VAL A 185 6.50 3.29 6.18
C VAL A 185 5.84 4.66 6.05
N ARG A 186 6.52 5.72 6.47
CA ARG A 186 5.97 7.10 6.44
C ARG A 186 5.52 7.51 5.03
N GLY A 187 6.34 7.24 4.02
CA GLY A 187 6.05 7.54 2.61
C GLY A 187 4.96 6.66 1.96
N HIS A 188 4.49 5.62 2.66
CA HIS A 188 3.56 4.62 2.13
C HIS A 188 2.14 4.69 2.70
N LEU A 189 1.84 5.75 3.45
CA LEU A 189 0.54 5.95 4.08
C LEU A 189 -0.51 6.55 3.11
N PRO A 190 -1.79 6.20 3.30
CA PRO A 190 -2.26 5.08 4.10
C PRO A 190 -2.07 3.75 3.37
N TYR A 191 -1.74 2.70 4.08
CA TYR A 191 -1.71 1.35 3.51
C TYR A 191 -2.80 0.46 4.13
N VAL A 192 -3.19 -0.58 3.40
CA VAL A 192 -4.19 -1.54 3.86
C VAL A 192 -3.53 -2.88 4.10
N VAL A 193 -3.65 -3.37 5.31
CA VAL A 193 -3.28 -4.74 5.68
C VAL A 193 -4.54 -5.60 5.59
N VAL A 194 -4.41 -6.75 4.95
CA VAL A 194 -5.48 -7.75 4.83
C VAL A 194 -5.05 -9.05 5.47
N LEU A 195 -6.00 -9.71 6.12
CA LEU A 195 -5.91 -11.10 6.52
C LEU A 195 -6.71 -11.91 5.51
N VAL A 196 -6.03 -12.73 4.72
CA VAL A 196 -6.62 -13.49 3.62
C VAL A 196 -6.79 -14.94 4.02
N GLU A 197 -8.00 -15.45 3.88
CA GLU A 197 -8.30 -16.88 4.06
C GLU A 197 -8.02 -17.63 2.76
N LEU A 198 -7.23 -18.70 2.86
CA LEU A 198 -6.77 -19.53 1.75
C LEU A 198 -7.55 -20.86 1.71
N PRO A 199 -8.53 -21.03 0.79
CA PRO A 199 -9.26 -22.28 0.67
C PRO A 199 -8.36 -23.48 0.36
N ALA A 200 -7.33 -23.27 -0.47
CA ALA A 200 -6.36 -24.31 -0.85
C ALA A 200 -5.47 -24.76 0.33
N ALA A 201 -5.44 -24.01 1.43
CA ALA A 201 -4.72 -24.36 2.65
C ALA A 201 -5.67 -24.59 3.84
N GLY A 202 -6.81 -25.23 3.60
CA GLY A 202 -7.77 -25.57 4.65
C GLY A 202 -8.33 -24.36 5.41
N GLY A 203 -8.46 -23.21 4.75
CA GLY A 203 -8.97 -21.98 5.36
C GLY A 203 -7.94 -21.28 6.27
N ARG A 204 -6.65 -21.58 6.17
CA ARG A 204 -5.60 -20.86 6.91
C ARG A 204 -5.55 -19.41 6.43
N ARG A 205 -5.18 -18.51 7.35
CA ARG A 205 -5.24 -17.08 7.12
C ARG A 205 -3.85 -16.48 7.16
N VAL A 206 -3.50 -15.73 6.10
CA VAL A 206 -2.18 -15.14 5.92
C VAL A 206 -2.31 -13.62 5.81
N LEU A 207 -1.43 -12.91 6.50
CA LEU A 207 -1.35 -11.46 6.43
C LEU A 207 -0.61 -11.02 5.16
N GLY A 208 -0.98 -9.85 4.65
CA GLY A 208 -0.24 -9.15 3.62
C GLY A 208 -0.80 -7.75 3.40
N VAL A 209 -0.13 -6.97 2.56
CA VAL A 209 -0.58 -5.63 2.20
C VAL A 209 -1.37 -5.69 0.89
N LEU A 210 -2.52 -5.02 0.87
CA LEU A 210 -3.35 -4.91 -0.33
C LEU A 210 -2.79 -3.79 -1.22
N ARG A 211 -2.42 -4.13 -2.46
CA ARG A 211 -2.06 -3.17 -3.50
C ARG A 211 -3.31 -2.55 -4.09
N ASP A 212 -3.11 -1.39 -4.71
CA ASP A 212 -4.16 -0.68 -5.47
C ASP A 212 -5.46 -0.53 -4.67
N ALA A 213 -5.31 -0.46 -3.32
CA ALA A 213 -6.41 -0.32 -2.37
C ALA A 213 -7.10 1.04 -2.44
N ASP A 214 -6.64 1.89 -3.36
CA ASP A 214 -7.02 3.26 -3.48
C ASP A 214 -8.38 3.42 -4.16
N GLY A 215 -9.33 3.97 -3.42
CA GLY A 215 -10.72 4.10 -3.86
C GLY A 215 -11.47 2.78 -3.99
N ALA A 216 -10.82 1.64 -3.73
CA ALA A 216 -11.48 0.35 -3.73
C ALA A 216 -12.45 0.23 -2.54
N ASP A 217 -13.63 -0.30 -2.82
CA ASP A 217 -14.60 -0.68 -1.79
C ASP A 217 -14.18 -2.03 -1.21
N ILE A 218 -13.32 -1.97 -0.16
CA ILE A 218 -12.76 -3.16 0.46
C ILE A 218 -13.81 -3.75 1.41
N ARG A 219 -14.17 -5.01 1.15
CA ARG A 219 -15.17 -5.74 1.94
C ARG A 219 -14.65 -7.13 2.30
N ILE A 220 -15.11 -7.64 3.44
CA ILE A 220 -14.93 -9.05 3.82
C ILE A 220 -15.55 -9.93 2.73
N GLY A 221 -14.86 -11.02 2.38
CA GLY A 221 -15.29 -11.95 1.34
C GLY A 221 -14.83 -11.61 -0.08
N LEU A 222 -14.28 -10.42 -0.34
CA LEU A 222 -13.73 -10.10 -1.67
C LEU A 222 -12.64 -11.09 -2.06
N PRO A 223 -12.68 -11.62 -3.31
CA PRO A 223 -11.63 -12.47 -3.82
C PRO A 223 -10.35 -11.64 -4.05
N VAL A 224 -9.21 -12.24 -3.71
CA VAL A 224 -7.89 -11.64 -3.89
C VAL A 224 -6.91 -12.66 -4.40
N ARG A 225 -5.93 -12.16 -5.16
CA ARG A 225 -4.76 -12.92 -5.61
C ARG A 225 -3.49 -12.28 -5.08
N GLY A 226 -2.57 -13.12 -4.61
CA GLY A 226 -1.27 -12.70 -4.10
C GLY A 226 -0.16 -12.83 -5.12
N ASP A 227 0.83 -11.97 -4.99
CA ASP A 227 2.13 -12.07 -5.64
C ASP A 227 3.21 -11.59 -4.67
N PHE A 228 4.47 -11.88 -4.97
CA PHE A 228 5.58 -11.45 -4.14
C PHE A 228 6.27 -10.24 -4.77
N ASP A 229 6.55 -9.22 -3.95
CA ASP A 229 7.41 -8.11 -4.38
C ASP A 229 8.82 -8.63 -4.68
N PRO A 230 9.47 -8.15 -5.73
CA PRO A 230 10.89 -8.40 -5.90
C PRO A 230 11.64 -7.84 -4.67
N PRO A 231 12.64 -8.56 -4.14
CA PRO A 231 13.39 -8.11 -2.97
C PRO A 231 14.15 -6.82 -3.29
N ALA A 232 14.08 -5.83 -2.40
CA ALA A 232 14.78 -4.56 -2.54
C ALA A 232 16.32 -4.70 -2.48
N SER A 233 16.82 -5.81 -1.94
CA SER A 233 18.25 -6.19 -1.89
C SER A 233 18.36 -7.72 -1.79
N PRO A 234 19.55 -8.29 -2.05
CA PRO A 234 19.79 -9.73 -1.89
C PRO A 234 19.52 -10.25 -0.46
N ALA A 235 19.64 -9.41 0.55
CA ALA A 235 19.36 -9.74 1.94
C ALA A 235 17.87 -9.58 2.31
N ALA A 236 17.09 -8.84 1.52
CA ALA A 236 15.66 -8.66 1.76
C ALA A 236 14.86 -9.91 1.37
N VAL A 237 13.74 -10.08 2.04
CA VAL A 237 12.78 -11.14 1.72
C VAL A 237 11.62 -10.52 0.94
N PRO A 238 11.18 -11.14 -0.17
CA PRO A 238 9.99 -10.71 -0.89
C PRO A 238 8.77 -10.74 0.02
N LEU A 239 7.96 -9.70 -0.05
CA LEU A 239 6.74 -9.60 0.74
C LEU A 239 5.54 -10.00 -0.09
N LEU A 240 4.67 -10.81 0.50
CA LEU A 240 3.39 -11.17 -0.10
C LEU A 240 2.48 -9.94 -0.17
N ARG A 241 2.04 -9.62 -1.39
CA ARG A 241 1.10 -8.55 -1.68
C ARG A 241 -0.18 -9.14 -2.25
N TRP A 242 -1.29 -8.53 -1.92
CA TRP A 242 -2.60 -8.94 -2.40
C TRP A 242 -3.18 -7.91 -3.35
N ARG A 243 -3.95 -8.37 -4.32
CA ARG A 243 -4.76 -7.54 -5.23
C ARG A 243 -6.18 -8.07 -5.27
N ILE A 244 -7.16 -7.20 -5.38
CA ILE A 244 -8.54 -7.60 -5.63
C ILE A 244 -8.60 -8.22 -7.04
N SER A 245 -9.23 -9.40 -7.15
CA SER A 245 -9.39 -10.15 -8.40
C SER A 245 -10.56 -9.66 -9.21
#